data_712dc5555f2656701e53f0eb2aed3877
#
_entry.id   712dc5555f2656701e53f0eb2aed3877
#
_cell.length_a   1.000
_cell.length_b   1.000
_cell.length_c   1.000
_cell.angle_alpha   90.00
_cell.angle_beta   90.00
_cell.angle_gamma   90.00
#
_symmetry.space_group_name_H-M   'P 1'
#
loop_
_entity.id
_entity.type
_entity.pdbx_description
1 polymer ?
#
loop_
_entity_poly.entity_id
_entity_poly.type
_entity_poly.pdbx_seq_one_letter_code
_entity_poly.pdbx_strand_id
1 'polypeptide(L)'
;MTTMKKQELTLAGVPAILYGERSRKVYLYVHGKNGCKEEAERFANTACAAGWQVLAIDLPEHGARKDRPEQLLPWAVVPEIQAVYARMQPVWPHIRLYGVSIGAWLAMQALRAEKLEKALLVSPVV
;
A
#
# COMPACT_ATOMS: atom_id res chain seq x y z
N MET A 1 -26.04 0.41 8.48
CA MET A 1 -24.64 0.75 8.35
C MET A 1 -24.00 -0.10 7.25
N THR A 2 -23.36 0.55 6.29
CA THR A 2 -22.77 -0.16 5.17
C THR A 2 -21.38 -0.66 5.56
N THR A 3 -21.17 -1.98 5.46
CA THR A 3 -19.87 -2.57 5.74
C THR A 3 -18.94 -2.28 4.56
N MET A 4 -17.74 -1.78 4.85
CA MET A 4 -16.73 -1.53 3.83
C MET A 4 -16.31 -2.84 3.17
N LYS A 5 -16.30 -2.86 1.83
CA LYS A 5 -15.87 -4.03 1.06
C LYS A 5 -14.37 -4.26 1.27
N LYS A 6 -13.99 -5.51 1.48
CA LYS A 6 -12.60 -5.94 1.61
C LYS A 6 -12.36 -7.15 0.74
N GLN A 7 -11.23 -7.17 0.05
CA GLN A 7 -10.85 -8.29 -0.78
C GLN A 7 -9.37 -8.59 -0.57
N GLU A 8 -9.06 -9.80 -0.10
CA GLU A 8 -7.68 -10.25 -0.01
C GLU A 8 -7.21 -10.71 -1.38
N LEU A 9 -5.99 -10.33 -1.73
CA LEU A 9 -5.40 -10.70 -3.01
C LEU A 9 -3.88 -10.71 -2.91
N THR A 10 -3.25 -11.19 -3.97
CA THR A 10 -1.81 -11.12 -4.13
C THR A 10 -1.53 -10.32 -5.39
N LEU A 11 -0.68 -9.30 -5.29
CA LEU A 11 -0.34 -8.45 -6.40
C LEU A 11 1.17 -8.45 -6.58
N ALA A 12 1.64 -8.89 -7.76
CA ALA A 12 3.08 -9.05 -8.03
C ALA A 12 3.77 -9.91 -6.95
N GLY A 13 3.09 -10.95 -6.47
CA GLY A 13 3.62 -11.82 -5.42
C GLY A 13 3.51 -11.26 -4.00
N VAL A 14 2.97 -10.07 -3.83
CA VAL A 14 2.89 -9.40 -2.53
C VAL A 14 1.46 -9.52 -1.97
N PRO A 15 1.29 -10.03 -0.74
CA PRO A 15 -0.04 -10.09 -0.11
C PRO A 15 -0.61 -8.69 0.08
N ALA A 16 -1.89 -8.53 -0.24
CA ALA A 16 -2.55 -7.23 -0.20
C ALA A 16 -4.01 -7.38 0.21
N ILE A 17 -4.60 -6.27 0.66
CA ILE A 17 -6.04 -6.12 0.84
C ILE A 17 -6.49 -4.91 0.05
N LEU A 18 -7.54 -5.09 -0.74
CA LEU A 18 -8.19 -3.99 -1.43
C LEU A 18 -9.47 -3.63 -0.68
N TYR A 19 -9.50 -2.41 -0.17
CA TYR A 19 -10.63 -1.86 0.56
C TYR A 19 -11.47 -0.98 -0.37
N GLY A 20 -12.78 -1.06 -0.22
CA GLY A 20 -13.71 -0.13 -0.85
C GLY A 20 -14.33 -0.64 -2.14
N GLU A 21 -15.41 0.04 -2.54
CA GLU A 21 -16.12 -0.26 -3.78
C GLU A 21 -15.29 0.19 -4.99
N ARG A 22 -15.55 -0.42 -6.13
CA ARG A 22 -14.86 -0.10 -7.38
C ARG A 22 -14.81 1.41 -7.61
N SER A 23 -13.62 1.91 -7.91
CA SER A 23 -13.37 3.34 -8.13
C SER A 23 -12.23 3.51 -9.13
N ARG A 24 -12.14 4.68 -9.73
CA ARG A 24 -11.01 5.07 -10.57
C ARG A 24 -9.84 5.62 -9.73
N LYS A 25 -10.06 5.77 -8.42
CA LYS A 25 -9.13 6.42 -7.49
C LYS A 25 -8.71 5.43 -6.41
N VAL A 26 -7.41 5.35 -6.15
CA VAL A 26 -6.87 4.42 -5.15
C VAL A 26 -5.69 5.04 -4.40
N TYR A 27 -5.57 4.68 -3.12
CA TYR A 27 -4.36 4.89 -2.34
C TYR A 27 -3.58 3.59 -2.26
N LEU A 28 -2.28 3.66 -2.49
CA LEU A 28 -1.36 2.58 -2.12
C LEU A 28 -0.92 2.86 -0.68
N TYR A 29 -1.26 1.94 0.21
CA TYR A 29 -0.93 2.06 1.64
C TYR A 29 0.25 1.15 1.97
N VAL A 30 1.34 1.74 2.49
CA VAL A 30 2.54 1.01 2.90
C VAL A 30 2.78 1.25 4.38
N HIS A 31 2.62 0.18 5.18
CA HIS A 31 2.73 0.25 6.63
C HIS A 31 4.16 0.46 7.13
N GLY A 32 4.30 0.79 8.40
CA GLY A 32 5.59 0.92 9.05
C GLY A 32 6.05 -0.34 9.74
N LYS A 33 7.17 -0.24 10.47
CA LYS A 33 7.71 -1.36 11.24
C LYS A 33 6.69 -1.81 12.27
N ASN A 34 6.55 -3.13 12.43
CA ASN A 34 5.58 -3.79 13.30
C ASN A 34 4.12 -3.61 12.85
N GLY A 35 3.91 -3.10 11.63
CA GLY A 35 2.58 -2.99 11.05
C GLY A 35 2.21 -4.16 10.16
N CYS A 36 1.12 -4.00 9.43
CA CYS A 36 0.64 -4.99 8.47
C CYS A 36 -0.42 -4.32 7.59
N LYS A 37 -0.84 -5.01 6.52
CA LYS A 37 -1.84 -4.46 5.61
C LYS A 37 -3.19 -4.21 6.29
N GLU A 38 -3.51 -4.95 7.34
CA GLU A 38 -4.78 -4.81 8.06
C GLU A 38 -4.87 -3.47 8.82
N GLU A 39 -3.74 -2.85 9.18
CA GLU A 39 -3.76 -1.57 9.88
C GLU A 39 -4.33 -0.44 9.00
N ALA A 40 -4.38 -0.63 7.69
CA ALA A 40 -4.91 0.37 6.77
C ALA A 40 -6.42 0.57 6.91
N GLU A 41 -7.13 -0.34 7.58
CA GLU A 41 -8.58 -0.29 7.68
C GLU A 41 -9.08 1.04 8.25
N ARG A 42 -8.39 1.59 9.23
CA ARG A 42 -8.76 2.86 9.85
C ARG A 42 -8.73 4.00 8.83
N PHE A 43 -7.64 4.11 8.08
CA PHE A 43 -7.55 5.11 7.00
C PHE A 43 -8.55 4.80 5.89
N ALA A 44 -8.73 3.51 5.57
CA ALA A 44 -9.63 3.09 4.51
C ALA A 44 -11.08 3.50 4.78
N ASN A 45 -11.52 3.49 6.04
CA ASN A 45 -12.86 3.95 6.39
C ASN A 45 -13.08 5.39 5.92
N THR A 46 -12.09 6.26 6.10
CA THR A 46 -12.16 7.66 5.68
C THR A 46 -12.04 7.79 4.16
N ALA A 47 -11.06 7.12 3.58
CA ALA A 47 -10.80 7.22 2.14
C ALA A 47 -11.95 6.65 1.31
N CYS A 48 -12.51 5.51 1.73
CA CYS A 48 -13.61 4.87 1.00
C CYS A 48 -14.89 5.72 1.09
N ALA A 49 -15.12 6.41 2.20
CA ALA A 49 -16.25 7.33 2.33
C ALA A 49 -16.13 8.50 1.35
N ALA A 50 -14.91 8.83 0.94
CA ALA A 50 -14.64 9.89 -0.04
C ALA A 50 -14.55 9.37 -1.48
N GLY A 51 -14.86 8.09 -1.71
CA GLY A 51 -14.87 7.51 -3.05
C GLY A 51 -13.55 6.92 -3.51
N TRP A 52 -12.59 6.75 -2.63
CA TRP A 52 -11.29 6.14 -2.92
C TRP A 52 -11.27 4.68 -2.51
N GLN A 53 -10.54 3.85 -3.26
CA GLN A 53 -10.16 2.55 -2.77
C GLN A 53 -8.82 2.67 -2.04
N VAL A 54 -8.48 1.67 -1.23
CA VAL A 54 -7.18 1.58 -0.57
C VAL A 54 -6.62 0.20 -0.82
N LEU A 55 -5.45 0.14 -1.45
CA LEU A 55 -4.71 -1.11 -1.64
C LEU A 55 -3.57 -1.12 -0.64
N ALA A 56 -3.68 -1.96 0.38
CA ALA A 56 -2.67 -2.09 1.42
C ALA A 56 -1.86 -3.36 1.21
N ILE A 57 -0.54 -3.25 1.32
CA ILE A 57 0.37 -4.39 1.12
C ILE A 57 1.08 -4.76 2.41
N ASP A 58 1.52 -6.02 2.51
CA ASP A 58 2.43 -6.48 3.57
C ASP A 58 3.87 -6.34 3.10
N LEU A 59 4.69 -5.68 3.90
CA LEU A 59 6.14 -5.66 3.70
C LEU A 59 6.76 -6.99 4.16
N PRO A 60 7.95 -7.35 3.67
CA PRO A 60 8.64 -8.55 4.16
C PRO A 60 8.75 -8.55 5.69
N GLU A 61 8.72 -9.72 6.31
CA GLU A 61 8.77 -9.95 7.76
C GLU A 61 7.51 -9.51 8.50
N HIS A 62 6.48 -9.03 7.81
CA HIS A 62 5.24 -8.51 8.41
C HIS A 62 4.01 -9.20 7.85
N GLY A 63 2.93 -9.18 8.64
CA GLY A 63 1.63 -9.69 8.22
C GLY A 63 1.68 -11.13 7.73
N ALA A 64 1.13 -11.39 6.56
CA ALA A 64 1.10 -12.71 5.95
C ALA A 64 2.49 -13.21 5.53
N ARG A 65 3.51 -12.35 5.56
CA ARG A 65 4.88 -12.70 5.20
C ARG A 65 5.77 -12.99 6.40
N LYS A 66 5.21 -13.00 7.60
CA LYS A 66 5.95 -13.12 8.85
C LYS A 66 6.83 -14.38 8.91
N ASP A 67 6.34 -15.50 8.40
CA ASP A 67 7.06 -16.77 8.43
C ASP A 67 7.73 -17.11 7.10
N ARG A 68 7.85 -16.15 6.20
CA ARG A 68 8.50 -16.33 4.89
C ARG A 68 9.96 -15.90 4.97
N PRO A 69 10.81 -16.39 4.04
CA PRO A 69 12.25 -16.08 4.06
C PRO A 69 12.60 -14.65 3.62
N GLU A 70 11.66 -13.90 3.03
CA GLU A 70 11.95 -12.56 2.54
C GLU A 70 12.32 -11.63 3.69
N GLN A 71 13.29 -10.75 3.46
CA GLN A 71 13.78 -9.81 4.47
C GLN A 71 13.42 -8.38 4.12
N LEU A 72 13.22 -7.56 5.16
CA LEU A 72 12.91 -6.14 5.02
C LEU A 72 14.20 -5.36 4.72
N LEU A 73 14.65 -5.44 3.48
CA LEU A 73 15.85 -4.77 3.01
C LEU A 73 15.48 -3.83 1.86
N PRO A 74 15.99 -2.58 1.85
CA PRO A 74 15.60 -1.62 0.81
C PRO A 74 15.77 -2.14 -0.61
N TRP A 75 16.88 -2.81 -0.89
CA TRP A 75 17.12 -3.32 -2.25
C TRP A 75 16.21 -4.47 -2.65
N ALA A 76 15.56 -5.13 -1.70
CA ALA A 76 14.58 -6.17 -1.97
C ALA A 76 13.17 -5.56 -2.06
N VAL A 77 12.86 -4.60 -1.20
CA VAL A 77 11.50 -4.03 -1.08
C VAL A 77 11.21 -3.01 -2.18
N VAL A 78 12.18 -2.17 -2.54
CA VAL A 78 11.97 -1.15 -3.57
C VAL A 78 11.48 -1.77 -4.89
N PRO A 79 12.11 -2.83 -5.42
CA PRO A 79 11.59 -3.47 -6.63
C PRO A 79 10.20 -4.08 -6.46
N GLU A 80 9.87 -4.58 -5.27
CA GLU A 80 8.52 -5.12 -5.00
C GLU A 80 7.46 -4.03 -5.09
N ILE A 81 7.72 -2.88 -4.46
CA ILE A 81 6.78 -1.76 -4.49
C ILE A 81 6.62 -1.24 -5.92
N GLN A 82 7.72 -1.16 -6.67
CA GLN A 82 7.67 -0.77 -8.08
C GLN A 82 6.80 -1.73 -8.89
N ALA A 83 6.93 -3.03 -8.65
CA ALA A 83 6.14 -4.05 -9.34
C ALA A 83 4.65 -3.95 -8.99
N VAL A 84 4.34 -3.72 -7.71
CA VAL A 84 2.95 -3.49 -7.27
C VAL A 84 2.37 -2.27 -7.98
N TYR A 85 3.10 -1.16 -7.97
CA TYR A 85 2.65 0.07 -8.61
C TYR A 85 2.40 -0.15 -10.12
N ALA A 86 3.30 -0.87 -10.79
CA ALA A 86 3.13 -1.18 -12.20
C ALA A 86 1.86 -1.97 -12.49
N ARG A 87 1.45 -2.85 -11.58
CA ARG A 87 0.20 -3.60 -11.69
C ARG A 87 -1.03 -2.73 -11.40
N MET A 88 -0.86 -1.66 -10.62
CA MET A 88 -1.95 -0.74 -10.30
C MET A 88 -2.27 0.23 -11.44
N GLN A 89 -1.27 0.65 -12.18
CA GLN A 89 -1.41 1.68 -13.21
C GLN A 89 -2.50 1.38 -14.26
N PRO A 90 -2.60 0.15 -14.81
CA PRO A 90 -3.67 -0.15 -15.77
C PRO A 90 -5.07 -0.12 -15.18
N VAL A 91 -5.19 -0.29 -13.86
CA VAL A 91 -6.48 -0.41 -13.19
C VAL A 91 -7.01 0.95 -12.71
N TRP A 92 -6.11 1.79 -12.16
CA TRP A 92 -6.51 3.05 -11.55
C TRP A 92 -5.80 4.23 -12.21
N PRO A 93 -6.56 5.13 -12.83
CA PRO A 93 -5.97 6.37 -13.40
C PRO A 93 -5.49 7.35 -12.34
N HIS A 94 -6.03 7.28 -11.13
CA HIS A 94 -5.64 8.18 -10.04
C HIS A 94 -5.07 7.38 -8.88
N ILE A 95 -3.76 7.48 -8.67
CA ILE A 95 -3.06 6.76 -7.61
C ILE A 95 -2.39 7.77 -6.69
N ARG A 96 -2.67 7.62 -5.37
CA ARG A 96 -2.01 8.37 -4.31
C ARG A 96 -1.27 7.40 -3.40
N LEU A 97 -0.28 7.91 -2.68
CA LEU A 97 0.49 7.12 -1.74
C LEU A 97 0.12 7.50 -0.30
N TYR A 98 -0.03 6.50 0.56
CA TYR A 98 -0.10 6.69 2.01
C TYR A 98 0.97 5.81 2.62
N GLY A 99 2.04 6.41 3.13
CA GLY A 99 3.17 5.69 3.70
C GLY A 99 3.37 6.02 5.17
N VAL A 100 3.71 5.01 5.96
CA VAL A 100 3.90 5.15 7.41
C VAL A 100 5.34 4.78 7.78
N SER A 101 6.03 5.68 8.46
CA SER A 101 7.37 5.44 9.01
C SER A 101 8.33 4.91 7.92
N ILE A 102 8.97 3.75 8.14
CA ILE A 102 9.88 3.16 7.16
C ILE A 102 9.16 2.83 5.84
N GLY A 103 7.86 2.51 5.91
CA GLY A 103 7.06 2.30 4.71
C GLY A 103 6.99 3.54 3.84
N ALA A 104 6.90 4.72 4.46
CA ALA A 104 6.92 5.99 3.73
C ALA A 104 8.24 6.17 2.99
N TRP A 105 9.36 5.92 3.68
CA TRP A 105 10.68 6.05 3.08
C TRP A 105 10.89 5.08 1.92
N LEU A 106 10.55 3.80 2.13
CA LEU A 106 10.69 2.76 1.11
C LEU A 106 9.84 3.07 -0.13
N ALA A 107 8.59 3.48 0.09
CA ALA A 107 7.69 3.82 -1.01
C ALA A 107 8.18 5.05 -1.78
N MET A 108 8.70 6.05 -1.10
CA MET A 108 9.24 7.23 -1.75
C MET A 108 10.46 6.87 -2.61
N GLN A 109 11.33 5.98 -2.12
CA GLN A 109 12.46 5.50 -2.90
C GLN A 109 11.98 4.75 -4.15
N ALA A 110 10.97 3.90 -3.99
CA ALA A 110 10.45 3.10 -5.09
C ALA A 110 9.76 3.94 -6.16
N LEU A 111 9.04 4.97 -5.75
CA LEU A 111 8.12 5.70 -6.63
C LEU A 111 8.59 7.12 -6.96
N ARG A 112 9.82 7.48 -6.63
CA ARG A 112 10.34 8.85 -6.84
C ARG A 112 10.34 9.29 -8.30
N ALA A 113 10.42 8.35 -9.24
CA ALA A 113 10.38 8.65 -10.66
C ALA A 113 8.97 8.69 -11.22
N GLU A 114 7.97 8.34 -10.41
CA GLU A 114 6.58 8.27 -10.83
C GLU A 114 5.85 9.57 -10.54
N LYS A 115 4.86 9.88 -11.36
CA LYS A 115 4.04 11.08 -11.17
C LYS A 115 2.86 10.74 -10.27
N LEU A 116 3.12 10.68 -8.97
CA LEU A 116 2.05 10.48 -8.00
C LEU A 116 1.21 11.76 -7.91
N GLU A 117 -0.10 11.58 -7.82
CA GLU A 117 -1.02 12.70 -7.67
C GLU A 117 -0.84 13.36 -6.30
N LYS A 118 -0.58 12.55 -5.26
CA LYS A 118 -0.37 13.03 -3.91
C LYS A 118 0.28 11.94 -3.07
N ALA A 119 1.07 12.33 -2.10
CA ALA A 119 1.64 11.40 -1.11
C ALA A 119 1.36 11.94 0.28
N LEU A 120 0.77 11.09 1.13
CA LEU A 120 0.57 11.36 2.55
C LEU A 120 1.58 10.53 3.33
N LEU A 121 2.47 11.20 4.05
CA LEU A 121 3.56 10.54 4.77
C LEU A 121 3.39 10.76 6.26
N VAL A 122 3.31 9.67 7.01
CA VAL A 122 3.10 9.71 8.46
C VAL A 122 4.39 9.29 9.14
N SER A 123 4.98 10.21 9.92
CA SER A 123 6.24 9.99 10.65
C SER A 123 7.32 9.34 9.78
N PRO A 124 7.65 9.92 8.62
CA PRO A 124 8.65 9.31 7.74
C PRO A 124 10.01 9.24 8.41
N VAL A 125 10.75 8.17 8.10
CA VAL A 125 12.13 8.01 8.52
C VAL A 125 13.01 8.75 7.52
N VAL A 126 13.88 9.58 8.04
CA VAL A 126 14.75 10.42 7.21
C VAL A 126 16.17 9.89 7.26
#